data_cb8d4bf2d22cd42cc99b6cc8c052ab31
#
_entry.id   cb8d4bf2d22cd42cc99b6cc8c052ab31
#
_cell.length_a   1.000
_cell.length_b   1.000
_cell.length_c   1.000
_cell.angle_alpha   90.00
_cell.angle_beta   90.00
_cell.angle_gamma   90.00
#
_symmetry.space_group_name_H-M   'P 1'
#
loop_
_entity.id
_entity.type
_entity.pdbx_description
1 polymer ?
#
loop_
_entity_poly.entity_id
_entity_poly.type
_entity_poly.pdbx_seq_one_letter_code
_entity_poly.pdbx_strand_id
1 'polypeptide(L)'
;MTSTLVDTNVLIDIIANPDPASWSVQTLRNCAEAGELVINTVIWSEISGAYPVEPKPEVLFRGLILKIENLPVDAGYPAGAAHVAYRRAGGLRERTLPDFLIGAHAVVRGFSLMTR
;
A
#
# COMPACT_ATOMS: atom_id res chain seq x y z
N MET A 1 15.97 -8.46 8.35
CA MET A 1 14.49 -8.46 8.29
C MET A 1 14.03 -7.31 7.40
N THR A 2 13.19 -7.57 6.41
CA THR A 2 12.70 -6.55 5.50
C THR A 2 11.21 -6.35 5.72
N SER A 3 10.82 -5.14 6.13
CA SER A 3 9.42 -4.77 6.22
C SER A 3 8.87 -4.42 4.84
N THR A 4 7.60 -4.70 4.61
CA THR A 4 6.95 -4.52 3.32
C THR A 4 5.75 -3.58 3.46
N LEU A 5 5.74 -2.54 2.64
CA LEU A 5 4.56 -1.68 2.46
C LEU A 5 3.65 -2.35 1.43
N VAL A 6 2.41 -2.60 1.81
CA VAL A 6 1.44 -3.34 0.98
C VAL A 6 0.53 -2.35 0.28
N ASP A 7 0.60 -2.32 -1.05
CA ASP A 7 -0.20 -1.39 -1.86
C ASP A 7 -1.69 -1.75 -1.81
N THR A 8 -2.51 -0.75 -2.04
CA THR A 8 -3.98 -0.85 -2.01
C THR A 8 -4.51 -1.97 -2.89
N ASN A 9 -4.00 -2.10 -4.11
CA ASN A 9 -4.50 -3.09 -5.07
C ASN A 9 -4.33 -4.54 -4.58
N VAL A 10 -3.26 -4.81 -3.86
CA VAL A 10 -3.01 -6.14 -3.28
C VAL A 10 -4.03 -6.46 -2.18
N LEU A 11 -4.28 -5.48 -1.31
CA LEU A 11 -5.24 -5.66 -0.23
C LEU A 11 -6.68 -5.80 -0.74
N ILE A 12 -7.04 -5.04 -1.76
CA ILE A 12 -8.35 -5.17 -2.42
C ILE A 12 -8.52 -6.58 -3.00
N ASP A 13 -7.48 -7.11 -3.64
CA ASP A 13 -7.51 -8.47 -4.17
C ASP A 13 -7.79 -9.50 -3.09
N ILE A 14 -7.12 -9.37 -1.94
CA ILE A 14 -7.27 -10.32 -0.83
C ILE A 14 -8.65 -10.23 -0.22
N ILE A 15 -9.20 -9.04 -0.09
CA ILE A 15 -10.56 -8.84 0.41
C ILE A 15 -11.59 -9.45 -0.54
N ALA A 16 -11.41 -9.25 -1.85
CA ALA A 16 -12.32 -9.76 -2.87
C ALA A 16 -12.18 -11.26 -3.09
N ASN A 17 -10.97 -11.79 -2.95
CA ASN A 17 -10.67 -13.22 -3.19
C ASN A 17 -9.65 -13.73 -2.18
N PRO A 18 -10.11 -14.18 -1.00
CA PRO A 18 -9.23 -14.67 0.06
C PRO A 18 -8.68 -16.08 -0.18
N ASP A 19 -8.77 -16.62 -1.38
CA ASP A 19 -8.29 -17.95 -1.71
C ASP A 19 -6.81 -18.09 -1.35
N PRO A 20 -6.44 -19.07 -0.48
CA PRO A 20 -5.04 -19.29 -0.11
C PRO A 20 -4.12 -19.61 -1.29
N ALA A 21 -4.68 -20.07 -2.41
CA ALA A 21 -3.91 -20.39 -3.62
C ALA A 21 -3.62 -19.15 -4.48
N SER A 22 -4.25 -18.01 -4.20
CA SER A 22 -4.04 -16.79 -4.99
C SER A 22 -2.62 -16.24 -4.81
N TRP A 23 -2.12 -15.60 -5.87
CA TRP A 23 -0.79 -14.98 -5.84
C TRP A 23 -0.68 -13.94 -4.71
N SER A 24 -1.72 -13.12 -4.56
CA SER A 24 -1.71 -12.04 -3.55
C SER A 24 -1.61 -12.60 -2.14
N VAL A 25 -2.38 -13.64 -1.81
CA VAL A 25 -2.33 -14.25 -0.47
C VAL A 25 -0.99 -14.91 -0.22
N GLN A 26 -0.49 -15.69 -1.18
CA GLN A 26 0.80 -16.38 -1.01
C GLN A 26 1.96 -15.42 -0.89
N THR A 27 2.00 -14.39 -1.73
CA THR A 27 3.06 -13.38 -1.68
C THR A 27 3.02 -12.60 -0.37
N LEU A 28 1.82 -12.25 0.09
CA LEU A 28 1.66 -11.54 1.37
C LEU A 28 2.17 -12.38 2.54
N ARG A 29 1.89 -13.69 2.55
CA ARG A 29 2.41 -14.60 3.57
C ARG A 29 3.93 -14.64 3.57
N ASN A 30 4.53 -14.71 2.38
CA ASN A 30 5.99 -14.70 2.25
C ASN A 30 6.59 -13.41 2.80
N CYS A 31 5.97 -12.27 2.50
CA CYS A 31 6.42 -10.97 3.04
C CYS A 31 6.26 -10.90 4.56
N ALA A 32 5.19 -11.48 5.10
CA ALA A 32 4.96 -11.51 6.54
C ALA A 32 6.01 -12.35 7.28
N GLU A 33 6.51 -13.39 6.65
CA GLU A 33 7.61 -14.21 7.21
C GLU A 33 8.95 -13.46 7.18
N ALA A 34 9.14 -12.57 6.21
CA ALA A 34 10.39 -11.82 6.06
C ALA A 34 10.46 -10.58 6.95
N GLY A 35 9.34 -10.04 7.40
CA GLY A 35 9.30 -8.86 8.25
C GLY A 35 7.88 -8.37 8.50
N GLU A 36 7.76 -7.13 8.96
CA GLU A 36 6.45 -6.53 9.21
C GLU A 36 5.73 -6.18 7.91
N LEU A 37 4.42 -6.32 7.92
CA LEU A 37 3.54 -5.78 6.88
C LEU A 37 3.05 -4.41 7.34
N VAL A 38 3.20 -3.41 6.48
CA VAL A 38 2.89 -2.02 6.80
C VAL A 38 1.90 -1.46 5.79
N ILE A 39 0.95 -0.67 6.26
CA ILE A 39 0.13 0.20 5.41
C ILE A 39 0.20 1.62 5.96
N ASN A 40 -0.20 2.59 5.15
CA ASN A 40 -0.24 3.99 5.57
C ASN A 40 -1.65 4.57 5.44
N THR A 41 -1.79 5.83 5.83
CA THR A 41 -3.07 6.54 5.80
C THR A 41 -3.65 6.64 4.39
N VAL A 42 -2.80 6.78 3.37
CA VAL A 42 -3.25 6.84 1.96
C VAL A 42 -3.89 5.52 1.56
N ILE A 43 -3.21 4.42 1.83
CA ILE A 43 -3.70 3.07 1.54
C ILE A 43 -5.01 2.82 2.30
N TRP A 44 -5.03 3.17 3.60
CA TRP A 44 -6.21 2.99 4.41
C TRP A 44 -7.40 3.79 3.88
N SER A 45 -7.19 5.04 3.45
CA SER A 45 -8.28 5.85 2.91
C SER A 45 -8.81 5.33 1.58
N GLU A 46 -7.96 4.78 0.73
CA GLU A 46 -8.39 4.18 -0.52
C GLU A 46 -9.25 2.93 -0.31
N ILE A 47 -8.92 2.14 0.72
CA ILE A 47 -9.68 0.94 1.06
C ILE A 47 -10.97 1.29 1.79
N SER A 48 -10.86 2.09 2.85
CA SER A 48 -12.00 2.37 3.75
C SER A 48 -13.07 3.21 3.07
N GLY A 49 -12.69 4.06 2.13
CA GLY A 49 -13.64 4.90 1.40
C GLY A 49 -14.67 4.13 0.56
N ALA A 50 -14.43 2.85 0.30
CA ALA A 50 -15.39 2.00 -0.41
C ALA A 50 -16.53 1.50 0.48
N TYR A 51 -16.45 1.72 1.78
CA TYR A 51 -17.43 1.22 2.74
C TYR A 51 -18.36 2.34 3.21
N PRO A 52 -19.68 2.06 3.38
CA PRO A 52 -20.64 3.09 3.81
C PRO A 52 -20.47 3.50 5.27
N VAL A 53 -19.83 2.67 6.07
CA VAL A 53 -19.50 2.92 7.47
C VAL A 53 -18.03 2.62 7.65
N GLU A 54 -17.32 3.41 8.45
CA GLU A 54 -15.89 3.22 8.67
C GLU A 54 -15.60 1.78 9.16
N PRO A 55 -14.86 0.99 8.39
CA PRO A 55 -14.50 -0.35 8.81
C PRO A 55 -13.38 -0.30 9.85
N LYS A 56 -13.31 -1.32 10.70
CA LYS A 56 -12.17 -1.50 11.60
C LYS A 56 -11.11 -2.32 10.89
N PRO A 57 -9.84 -1.85 10.84
CA PRO A 57 -8.78 -2.60 10.17
C PRO A 57 -8.65 -4.03 10.66
N GLU A 58 -8.75 -4.26 11.95
CA GLU A 58 -8.63 -5.60 12.56
C GLU A 58 -9.76 -6.55 12.16
N VAL A 59 -10.92 -6.02 11.78
CA VAL A 59 -12.04 -6.82 11.27
C VAL A 59 -11.88 -7.08 9.78
N LEU A 60 -11.49 -6.05 9.02
CA LEU A 60 -11.36 -6.13 7.57
C LEU A 60 -10.21 -7.06 7.16
N PHE A 61 -9.11 -7.03 7.91
CA PHE A 61 -7.91 -7.82 7.64
C PHE A 61 -7.73 -8.98 8.60
N ARG A 62 -8.79 -9.75 8.84
CA ARG A 62 -8.74 -10.90 9.74
C ARG A 62 -7.61 -11.85 9.38
N GLY A 63 -6.83 -12.21 10.39
CA GLY A 63 -5.71 -13.13 10.22
C GLY A 63 -4.42 -12.47 9.73
N LEU A 64 -4.44 -11.17 9.44
CA LEU A 64 -3.26 -10.41 9.07
C LEU A 64 -2.89 -9.44 10.19
N ILE A 65 -1.60 -9.40 10.52
CA ILE A 65 -1.06 -8.41 11.43
C ILE A 65 -0.46 -7.30 10.58
N LEU A 66 -1.20 -6.21 10.45
CA LEU A 66 -0.77 -5.03 9.69
C LEU A 66 -0.44 -3.89 10.65
N LYS A 67 0.75 -3.33 10.47
CA LYS A 67 1.12 -2.09 11.15
C LYS A 67 0.64 -0.92 10.32
N ILE A 68 -0.10 0.00 10.93
CA ILE A 68 -0.50 1.25 10.29
C ILE A 68 0.52 2.31 10.69
N GLU A 69 1.27 2.81 9.72
CA GLU A 69 2.29 3.83 9.92
C GLU A 69 1.83 5.14 9.27
N ASN A 70 2.03 6.26 9.95
CA ASN A 70 1.76 7.56 9.37
C ASN A 70 2.66 7.78 8.16
N LEU A 71 2.11 8.42 7.13
CA LEU A 71 2.91 8.82 5.98
C LEU A 71 3.98 9.81 6.44
N PRO A 72 5.30 9.49 6.27
CA PRO A 72 6.33 10.41 6.69
C PRO A 72 6.30 11.71 5.90
N VAL A 73 6.51 12.82 6.56
CA VAL A 73 6.62 14.14 5.90
C VAL A 73 7.69 14.11 4.82
N ASP A 74 8.79 13.39 5.07
CA ASP A 74 9.90 13.25 4.13
C ASP A 74 9.50 12.61 2.80
N ALA A 75 8.38 11.90 2.75
CA ALA A 75 7.87 11.33 1.51
C ALA A 75 7.13 12.37 0.64
N GLY A 76 6.75 13.49 1.20
CA GLY A 76 5.92 14.49 0.51
C GLY A 76 6.59 15.10 -0.70
N TYR A 77 7.76 15.69 -0.52
CA TYR A 77 8.46 16.36 -1.63
C TYR A 77 8.84 15.39 -2.75
N PRO A 78 9.49 14.23 -2.49
CA PRO A 78 9.83 13.31 -3.57
C PRO A 78 8.60 12.78 -4.30
N ALA A 79 7.49 12.56 -3.62
CA ALA A 79 6.25 12.13 -4.27
C ALA A 79 5.69 13.22 -5.19
N GLY A 80 5.64 14.46 -4.73
CA GLY A 80 5.17 15.59 -5.53
C GLY A 80 6.05 15.83 -6.74
N ALA A 81 7.37 15.81 -6.55
CA ALA A 81 8.33 15.99 -7.64
C ALA A 81 8.22 14.89 -8.70
N ALA A 82 8.09 13.63 -8.27
CA ALA A 82 7.93 12.51 -9.19
C ALA A 82 6.62 12.60 -9.98
N HIS A 83 5.53 12.98 -9.31
CA HIS A 83 4.23 13.16 -9.97
C HIS A 83 4.28 14.25 -11.03
N VAL A 84 4.89 15.40 -10.73
CA VAL A 84 5.06 16.48 -11.70
C VAL A 84 5.91 16.03 -12.88
N ALA A 85 7.03 15.37 -12.62
CA ALA A 85 7.92 14.85 -13.67
C ALA A 85 7.20 13.85 -14.58
N TYR A 86 6.40 12.96 -14.00
CA TYR A 86 5.60 11.98 -14.73
C TYR A 86 4.61 12.68 -15.69
N ARG A 87 3.89 13.69 -15.20
CA ARG A 87 2.94 14.44 -16.01
C ARG A 87 3.63 15.23 -17.13
N ARG A 88 4.77 15.86 -16.85
CA ARG A 88 5.55 16.61 -17.85
C ARG A 88 6.12 15.72 -18.94
N ALA A 89 6.45 14.48 -18.61
CA ALA A 89 6.94 13.51 -19.58
C ALA A 89 5.82 12.91 -20.45
N GLY A 90 4.59 13.41 -20.34
CA GLY A 90 3.44 12.91 -21.09
C GLY A 90 2.84 11.64 -20.50
N GLY A 91 3.07 11.40 -19.22
CA GLY A 91 2.50 10.27 -18.53
C GLY A 91 0.97 10.27 -18.60
N LEU A 92 0.40 9.11 -18.91
CA LEU A 92 -1.05 8.92 -18.91
C LEU A 92 -1.56 9.05 -17.47
N ARG A 93 -2.87 9.37 -17.32
CA ARG A 93 -3.47 9.56 -16.00
C ARG A 93 -3.64 8.27 -15.19
N GLU A 94 -2.89 7.24 -15.52
CA GLU A 94 -2.94 5.94 -14.82
C GLU A 94 -2.28 6.00 -13.45
N ARG A 95 -1.31 6.90 -13.27
CA ARG A 95 -0.62 7.09 -12.00
C ARG A 95 -1.01 8.43 -11.40
N THR A 96 -1.50 8.39 -10.17
CA THR A 96 -1.98 9.54 -9.44
C THR A 96 -1.02 9.90 -8.31
N LEU A 97 -1.22 11.06 -7.70
CA LEU A 97 -0.42 11.47 -6.54
C LEU A 97 -0.41 10.44 -5.41
N PRO A 98 -1.53 9.78 -5.04
CA PRO A 98 -1.48 8.70 -4.05
C PRO A 98 -0.48 7.61 -4.38
N ASP A 99 -0.37 7.20 -5.64
CA ASP A 99 0.60 6.17 -6.05
C ASP A 99 2.04 6.61 -5.77
N PHE A 100 2.35 7.87 -6.05
CA PHE A 100 3.69 8.42 -5.79
C PHE A 100 3.96 8.58 -4.29
N LEU A 101 2.94 8.90 -3.49
CA LEU A 101 3.08 8.96 -2.03
C LEU A 101 3.38 7.59 -1.44
N ILE A 102 2.71 6.55 -1.92
CA ILE A 102 2.97 5.17 -1.48
C ILE A 102 4.39 4.75 -1.83
N GLY A 103 4.80 5.00 -3.08
CA GLY A 103 6.15 4.67 -3.52
C GLY A 103 7.24 5.42 -2.75
N ALA A 104 7.05 6.72 -2.52
CA ALA A 104 8.00 7.54 -1.77
C ALA A 104 8.09 7.11 -0.31
N HIS A 105 6.99 6.71 0.31
CA HIS A 105 6.97 6.19 1.67
C HIS A 105 7.87 4.95 1.78
N ALA A 106 7.72 4.03 0.85
CA ALA A 106 8.55 2.82 0.83
C ALA A 106 10.04 3.16 0.72
N VAL A 107 10.40 4.08 -0.17
CA VAL A 107 11.79 4.49 -0.37
C VAL A 107 12.37 5.14 0.88
N VAL A 108 11.66 6.10 1.45
CA VAL A 108 12.12 6.86 2.62
C VAL A 108 12.36 5.93 3.83
N ARG A 109 11.51 4.93 4.00
CA ARG A 109 11.62 3.99 5.12
C ARG A 109 12.46 2.76 4.81
N GLY A 110 12.92 2.59 3.58
CA GLY A 110 13.65 1.39 3.19
C GLY A 110 12.79 0.13 3.18
N PHE A 111 11.48 0.28 2.96
CA PHE A 111 10.57 -0.85 2.84
C PHE A 111 10.59 -1.43 1.44
N SER A 112 10.36 -2.73 1.32
CA SER A 112 9.93 -3.31 0.05
C SER A 112 8.49 -2.87 -0.23
N LEU A 113 8.14 -2.75 -1.49
CA LEU A 113 6.77 -2.41 -1.89
C LEU A 113 6.15 -3.63 -2.57
N MET A 114 5.06 -4.13 -1.99
CA MET A 114 4.27 -5.19 -2.60
C MET A 114 3.13 -4.56 -3.39
N THR A 115 3.18 -4.71 -4.70
CA THR A 115 2.19 -4.19 -5.64
C THR A 115 2.00 -5.16 -6.79
N ARG A 116 0.92 -5.00 -7.55
CA ARG A 116 0.72 -5.77 -8.77
C ARG A 116 0.47 -4.92 -9.99
#